data_e403de06835a7611776cc96799b37e00
#
_entry.id   e403de06835a7611776cc96799b37e00
#
_cell.length_a   1.000
_cell.length_b   1.000
_cell.length_c   1.000
_cell.angle_alpha   90.00
_cell.angle_beta   90.00
_cell.angle_gamma   90.00
#
_symmetry.space_group_name_H-M   'P 1'
#
loop_
_entity.id
_entity.type
_entity.pdbx_description
1 polymer ?
#
loop_
_entity_poly.entity_id
_entity_poly.type
_entity_poly.pdbx_seq_one_letter_code
_entity_poly.pdbx_strand_id
1 'polypeptide(L)'
;MFDHNKLNFTVSKHLMFNVDGTPVDPAIGMLLKRTDTQQPLSVVSEGYEPVQYGDIVNQVEVGLQESGIDMTDATFDTKVFHNGEQLELRAKFPAHQQAMGRFTDKVVPQFVFRTSHNKTWGNNGMVGLWRSMCWNTLVSGHKLAYTYGRHTKGFSVPVFAAKVKNAAEFISGEGMTQMNEWYNTMVDRDTIY
;
A
#
# COMPACT_ATOMS: atom_id res chain seq x y z
N MET A 1 -4.61 -1.42 14.57
CA MET A 1 -5.36 -1.09 13.37
C MET A 1 -4.98 0.29 12.87
N PHE A 2 -5.28 0.62 11.62
CA PHE A 2 -4.93 1.91 11.03
C PHE A 2 -5.76 3.07 11.61
N ASP A 3 -5.25 4.30 11.45
CA ASP A 3 -5.94 5.49 11.96
C ASP A 3 -6.99 5.98 10.96
N HIS A 4 -8.23 5.56 11.15
CA HIS A 4 -9.38 5.93 10.31
C HIS A 4 -9.76 7.42 10.41
N ASN A 5 -9.37 8.14 11.48
CA ASN A 5 -9.70 9.56 11.60
C ASN A 5 -9.03 10.40 10.52
N LYS A 6 -7.85 9.98 10.05
CA LYS A 6 -7.14 10.63 8.93
C LYS A 6 -7.81 10.42 7.57
N LEU A 7 -8.75 9.49 7.47
CA LEU A 7 -9.40 9.04 6.24
C LEU A 7 -10.88 9.46 6.17
N ASN A 8 -11.32 10.29 7.10
CA ASN A 8 -12.72 10.72 7.21
C ASN A 8 -13.10 11.76 6.15
N PHE A 9 -12.79 11.47 4.90
CA PHE A 9 -13.23 12.24 3.74
C PHE A 9 -13.48 11.32 2.56
N THR A 10 -14.34 11.78 1.64
CA THR A 10 -14.58 11.11 0.38
C THR A 10 -14.17 12.00 -0.79
N VAL A 11 -14.07 11.40 -1.97
CA VAL A 11 -13.75 12.11 -3.21
C VAL A 11 -14.80 11.84 -4.27
N SER A 12 -15.05 12.85 -5.11
CA SER A 12 -16.02 12.76 -6.19
C SER A 12 -15.52 13.45 -7.46
N LYS A 13 -16.02 12.98 -8.61
CA LYS A 13 -15.73 13.56 -9.92
C LYS A 13 -16.72 14.69 -10.22
N HIS A 14 -16.22 15.76 -10.77
CA HIS A 14 -17.00 16.95 -11.16
C HIS A 14 -16.65 17.35 -12.60
N LEU A 15 -17.63 17.88 -13.30
CA LEU A 15 -17.40 18.54 -14.58
C LEU A 15 -16.45 19.74 -14.39
N MET A 16 -15.59 19.95 -15.36
CA MET A 16 -14.82 21.19 -15.47
C MET A 16 -15.56 22.16 -16.38
N PHE A 17 -15.30 23.45 -16.21
CA PHE A 17 -15.87 24.51 -17.01
C PHE A 17 -14.76 25.40 -17.58
N ASN A 18 -14.93 25.84 -18.80
CA ASN A 18 -14.12 26.86 -19.41
C ASN A 18 -14.33 28.22 -18.74
N VAL A 19 -13.48 29.18 -19.05
CA VAL A 19 -13.55 30.54 -18.51
C VAL A 19 -14.87 31.24 -18.89
N ASP A 20 -15.45 30.88 -20.02
CA ASP A 20 -16.75 31.38 -20.51
C ASP A 20 -17.98 30.69 -19.86
N GLY A 21 -17.74 29.74 -18.95
CA GLY A 21 -18.79 28.98 -18.26
C GLY A 21 -19.32 27.79 -19.04
N THR A 22 -18.80 27.49 -20.22
CA THR A 22 -19.18 26.28 -20.97
C THR A 22 -18.53 25.04 -20.34
N PRO A 23 -19.27 23.88 -20.26
CA PRO A 23 -18.68 22.66 -19.72
C PRO A 23 -17.58 22.12 -20.64
N VAL A 24 -16.50 21.64 -20.04
CA VAL A 24 -15.46 20.88 -20.73
C VAL A 24 -15.99 19.48 -21.01
N ASP A 25 -15.70 18.95 -22.19
CA ASP A 25 -16.06 17.59 -22.54
C ASP A 25 -15.44 16.60 -21.51
N PRO A 26 -16.25 15.76 -20.84
CA PRO A 26 -15.76 14.75 -19.90
C PRO A 26 -14.68 13.83 -20.47
N ALA A 27 -14.67 13.61 -21.79
CA ALA A 27 -13.62 12.84 -22.46
C ALA A 27 -12.22 13.49 -22.36
N ILE A 28 -12.16 14.83 -22.25
CA ILE A 28 -10.91 15.58 -22.02
C ILE A 28 -10.47 15.42 -20.57
N GLY A 29 -11.40 15.47 -19.62
CA GLY A 29 -11.10 15.29 -18.21
C GLY A 29 -12.21 15.72 -17.27
N MET A 30 -12.16 15.19 -16.08
CA MET A 30 -13.03 15.54 -14.96
C MET A 30 -12.18 15.93 -13.75
N LEU A 31 -12.65 16.88 -12.99
CA LEU A 31 -11.97 17.32 -11.77
C LEU A 31 -12.33 16.41 -10.60
N LEU A 32 -11.33 15.79 -9.99
CA LEU A 32 -11.50 15.04 -8.74
C LEU A 32 -11.34 16.00 -7.56
N LYS A 33 -12.32 16.03 -6.67
CA LYS A 33 -12.34 16.89 -5.47
C LYS A 33 -12.64 16.09 -4.23
N ARG A 34 -12.17 16.60 -3.09
CA ARG A 34 -12.67 16.20 -1.78
C ARG A 34 -14.09 16.74 -1.59
N THR A 35 -14.97 15.92 -0.99
CA THR A 35 -16.37 16.34 -0.76
C THR A 35 -16.53 17.28 0.43
N ASP A 36 -15.66 17.16 1.43
CA ASP A 36 -15.68 17.95 2.67
C ASP A 36 -15.13 19.37 2.50
N THR A 37 -14.01 19.51 1.83
CA THR A 37 -13.30 20.80 1.67
C THR A 37 -13.48 21.42 0.29
N GLN A 38 -14.05 20.68 -0.66
CA GLN A 38 -14.12 21.05 -2.08
C GLN A 38 -12.75 21.27 -2.73
N GLN A 39 -11.68 20.83 -2.06
CA GLN A 39 -10.34 20.98 -2.58
C GLN A 39 -10.11 20.09 -3.81
N PRO A 40 -9.59 20.66 -4.91
CA PRO A 40 -9.21 19.87 -6.07
C PRO A 40 -7.99 19.00 -5.76
N LEU A 41 -8.01 17.74 -6.20
CA LEU A 41 -6.93 16.78 -6.04
C LEU A 41 -6.22 16.51 -7.37
N SER A 42 -6.97 16.27 -8.44
CA SER A 42 -6.41 16.01 -9.77
C SER A 42 -7.43 16.13 -10.88
N VAL A 43 -6.96 16.14 -12.10
CA VAL A 43 -7.79 15.93 -13.31
C VAL A 43 -7.65 14.46 -13.72
N VAL A 44 -8.77 13.79 -13.89
CA VAL A 44 -8.86 12.37 -14.20
C VAL A 44 -9.67 12.14 -15.46
N SER A 45 -9.49 10.99 -16.12
CA SER A 45 -10.36 10.61 -17.25
C SER A 45 -11.77 10.27 -16.79
N GLU A 46 -12.72 10.30 -17.69
CA GLU A 46 -14.09 9.86 -17.43
C GLU A 46 -14.15 8.42 -16.86
N GLY A 47 -13.33 7.52 -17.40
CA GLY A 47 -13.25 6.12 -16.96
C GLY A 47 -12.51 5.89 -15.65
N TYR A 48 -11.92 6.92 -15.04
CA TYR A 48 -11.30 6.80 -13.72
C TYR A 48 -12.36 6.57 -12.66
N GLU A 49 -12.18 5.56 -11.82
CA GLU A 49 -13.06 5.28 -10.69
C GLU A 49 -12.32 5.54 -9.38
N PRO A 50 -12.68 6.61 -8.65
CA PRO A 50 -12.02 6.91 -7.38
C PRO A 50 -12.45 5.87 -6.34
N VAL A 51 -11.49 5.13 -5.81
CA VAL A 51 -11.72 4.24 -4.68
C VAL A 51 -11.51 5.04 -3.40
N GLN A 52 -12.49 5.01 -2.51
CA GLN A 52 -12.41 5.75 -1.25
C GLN A 52 -11.35 5.15 -0.34
N TYR A 53 -10.55 5.99 0.31
CA TYR A 53 -9.47 5.52 1.18
C TYR A 53 -9.99 4.69 2.35
N GLY A 54 -11.13 5.09 2.94
CA GLY A 54 -11.75 4.34 4.02
C GLY A 54 -12.11 2.90 3.61
N ASP A 55 -12.69 2.72 2.42
CA ASP A 55 -13.06 1.40 1.91
C ASP A 55 -11.84 0.51 1.68
N ILE A 56 -10.77 1.09 1.12
CA ILE A 56 -9.51 0.37 0.91
C ILE A 56 -8.91 -0.06 2.25
N VAL A 57 -8.85 0.85 3.23
CA VAL A 57 -8.24 0.54 4.53
C VAL A 57 -9.01 -0.56 5.24
N ASN A 58 -10.35 -0.48 5.25
CA ASN A 58 -11.19 -1.54 5.78
C ASN A 58 -10.85 -2.89 5.15
N GLN A 59 -10.69 -2.95 3.83
CA GLN A 59 -10.39 -4.19 3.13
C GLN A 59 -8.94 -4.68 3.36
N VAL A 60 -7.99 -3.78 3.51
CA VAL A 60 -6.63 -4.14 3.92
C VAL A 60 -6.64 -4.76 5.31
N GLU A 61 -7.36 -4.18 6.26
CA GLU A 61 -7.50 -4.72 7.62
C GLU A 61 -8.17 -6.09 7.61
N VAL A 62 -9.26 -6.26 6.86
CA VAL A 62 -9.92 -7.56 6.68
C VAL A 62 -8.94 -8.60 6.12
N GLY A 63 -8.21 -8.25 5.06
CA GLY A 63 -7.22 -9.15 4.46
C GLY A 63 -6.10 -9.56 5.41
N LEU A 64 -5.62 -8.63 6.24
CA LEU A 64 -4.62 -8.92 7.28
C LEU A 64 -5.20 -9.83 8.38
N GLN A 65 -6.42 -9.59 8.84
CA GLN A 65 -7.08 -10.42 9.84
C GLN A 65 -7.33 -11.84 9.34
N GLU A 66 -7.86 -11.98 8.12
CA GLU A 66 -8.17 -13.27 7.52
C GLU A 66 -6.93 -14.09 7.13
N SER A 67 -5.76 -13.45 7.00
CA SER A 67 -4.51 -14.14 6.72
C SER A 67 -4.01 -14.98 7.88
N GLY A 68 -4.55 -14.79 9.09
CA GLY A 68 -4.08 -15.45 10.30
C GLY A 68 -2.68 -15.02 10.75
N ILE A 69 -2.14 -13.92 10.19
CA ILE A 69 -0.85 -13.38 10.66
C ILE A 69 -0.96 -12.95 12.13
N ASP A 70 0.01 -13.36 12.94
CA ASP A 70 0.03 -12.92 14.35
C ASP A 70 0.28 -11.41 14.43
N MET A 71 -0.73 -10.71 14.91
CA MET A 71 -0.72 -9.25 15.07
C MET A 71 -0.31 -8.80 16.48
N THR A 72 0.20 -9.71 17.31
CA THR A 72 0.73 -9.35 18.63
C THR A 72 1.85 -8.32 18.46
N ASP A 73 1.74 -7.20 19.18
CA ASP A 73 2.65 -6.06 19.11
C ASP A 73 2.74 -5.40 17.72
N ALA A 74 1.82 -5.71 16.80
CA ALA A 74 1.79 -5.09 15.48
C ALA A 74 1.61 -3.57 15.59
N THR A 75 2.39 -2.84 14.81
CA THR A 75 2.28 -1.38 14.73
C THR A 75 1.70 -0.98 13.38
N PHE A 76 0.77 -0.02 13.41
CA PHE A 76 0.08 0.47 12.24
C PHE A 76 0.31 1.98 12.09
N ASP A 77 0.72 2.41 10.91
CA ASP A 77 0.94 3.81 10.58
C ASP A 77 0.11 4.19 9.35
N THR A 78 -0.59 5.32 9.45
CA THR A 78 -1.42 5.88 8.38
C THR A 78 -0.90 7.27 8.04
N LYS A 79 -0.44 7.45 6.80
CA LYS A 79 0.04 8.74 6.29
C LYS A 79 -0.80 9.18 5.10
N VAL A 80 -1.38 10.36 5.23
CA VAL A 80 -2.08 11.05 4.15
C VAL A 80 -1.23 12.26 3.76
N PHE A 81 -0.87 12.35 2.49
CA PHE A 81 -0.03 13.42 1.97
C PHE A 81 -0.85 14.37 1.08
N HIS A 82 -0.37 15.59 0.97
CA HIS A 82 -0.92 16.60 0.06
C HIS A 82 -2.45 16.74 0.17
N ASN A 83 -2.93 16.87 1.42
CA ASN A 83 -4.35 17.06 1.73
C ASN A 83 -5.30 15.98 1.18
N GLY A 84 -4.85 14.76 1.02
CA GLY A 84 -5.68 13.64 0.56
C GLY A 84 -5.34 13.13 -0.83
N GLU A 85 -4.32 13.69 -1.49
CA GLU A 85 -3.91 13.19 -2.81
C GLU A 85 -3.30 11.79 -2.77
N GLN A 86 -2.59 11.46 -1.66
CA GLN A 86 -1.86 10.21 -1.54
C GLN A 86 -2.08 9.59 -0.17
N LEU A 87 -2.12 8.26 -0.12
CA LEU A 87 -2.23 7.46 1.10
C LEU A 87 -1.09 6.43 1.14
N GLU A 88 -0.41 6.34 2.28
CA GLU A 88 0.48 5.24 2.62
C GLU A 88 0.05 4.61 3.94
N LEU A 89 -0.09 3.30 3.94
CA LEU A 89 -0.32 2.47 5.12
C LEU A 89 0.90 1.59 5.35
N ARG A 90 1.31 1.45 6.61
CA ARG A 90 2.36 0.52 7.01
C ARG A 90 1.89 -0.31 8.19
N ALA A 91 2.07 -1.61 8.11
CA ALA A 91 1.92 -2.51 9.24
C ALA A 91 3.23 -3.27 9.45
N LYS A 92 3.74 -3.31 10.69
CA LYS A 92 4.92 -4.10 11.06
C LYS A 92 4.48 -5.19 12.01
N PHE A 93 5.07 -6.36 11.89
CA PHE A 93 4.69 -7.57 12.63
C PHE A 93 5.85 -8.09 13.48
N PRO A 94 6.10 -7.51 14.66
CA PRO A 94 7.21 -7.90 15.53
C PRO A 94 7.12 -9.36 16.01
N ALA A 95 5.92 -9.93 16.14
CA ALA A 95 5.74 -11.35 16.48
C ALA A 95 6.45 -12.29 15.48
N HIS A 96 6.62 -11.88 14.24
CA HIS A 96 7.32 -12.62 13.19
C HIS A 96 8.78 -12.18 12.98
N GLN A 97 9.36 -11.43 13.94
CA GLN A 97 10.76 -11.02 13.82
C GLN A 97 11.71 -12.22 13.86
N GLN A 98 12.74 -12.18 13.03
CA GLN A 98 13.78 -13.21 13.01
C GLN A 98 15.17 -12.58 13.02
N ALA A 99 16.13 -13.26 13.66
CA ALA A 99 17.54 -12.98 13.48
C ALA A 99 17.97 -13.58 12.14
N MET A 100 18.62 -12.79 11.30
CA MET A 100 19.05 -13.21 9.97
C MET A 100 20.55 -13.39 9.88
N GLY A 101 20.97 -14.59 9.48
CA GLY A 101 22.35 -14.93 9.23
C GLY A 101 23.26 -14.84 10.46
N ARG A 102 24.52 -14.45 10.23
CA ARG A 102 25.55 -14.30 11.28
C ARG A 102 25.39 -13.02 12.11
N PHE A 103 24.44 -12.19 11.75
CA PHE A 103 24.21 -10.90 12.40
C PHE A 103 23.17 -11.06 13.49
N THR A 104 23.38 -10.40 14.61
CA THR A 104 22.40 -10.30 15.70
C THR A 104 21.21 -9.39 15.35
N ASP A 105 21.18 -8.90 14.12
CA ASP A 105 20.14 -8.00 13.64
C ASP A 105 18.81 -8.72 13.47
N LYS A 106 17.80 -8.14 14.08
CA LYS A 106 16.44 -8.62 13.92
C LYS A 106 15.78 -7.92 12.74
N VAL A 107 15.18 -8.72 11.90
CA VAL A 107 14.40 -8.26 10.75
C VAL A 107 12.92 -8.47 11.06
N VAL A 108 12.14 -7.43 10.85
CA VAL A 108 10.70 -7.43 11.13
C VAL A 108 9.95 -7.39 9.80
N PRO A 109 9.06 -8.34 9.53
CA PRO A 109 8.19 -8.26 8.37
C PRO A 109 7.30 -7.03 8.43
N GLN A 110 7.11 -6.40 7.28
CA GLN A 110 6.17 -5.30 7.15
C GLN A 110 5.34 -5.40 5.87
N PHE A 111 4.11 -4.97 5.97
CA PHE A 111 3.24 -4.70 4.84
C PHE A 111 3.23 -3.18 4.59
N VAL A 112 3.37 -2.78 3.34
CA VAL A 112 3.23 -1.39 2.90
C VAL A 112 2.20 -1.33 1.80
N PHE A 113 1.21 -0.48 1.96
CA PHE A 113 0.23 -0.19 0.93
C PHE A 113 0.31 1.27 0.54
N ARG A 114 0.20 1.56 -0.76
CA ARG A 114 0.18 2.89 -1.32
C ARG A 114 -0.92 3.02 -2.36
N THR A 115 -1.58 4.16 -2.35
CA THR A 115 -2.54 4.55 -3.36
C THR A 115 -2.59 6.07 -3.50
N SER A 116 -3.13 6.58 -4.62
CA SER A 116 -3.29 8.02 -4.79
C SER A 116 -4.50 8.40 -5.62
N HIS A 117 -5.06 9.57 -5.33
CA HIS A 117 -6.07 10.23 -6.15
C HIS A 117 -5.47 11.10 -7.25
N ASN A 118 -4.19 11.47 -7.14
CA ASN A 118 -3.47 12.27 -8.13
C ASN A 118 -2.75 11.43 -9.22
N LYS A 119 -3.03 10.14 -9.31
CA LYS A 119 -2.50 9.19 -10.31
C LYS A 119 -1.00 8.88 -10.19
N THR A 120 -0.31 9.38 -9.15
CA THR A 120 1.12 9.09 -8.96
C THR A 120 1.36 7.67 -8.50
N TRP A 121 0.42 7.09 -7.75
CA TRP A 121 0.46 5.70 -7.31
C TRP A 121 -0.83 4.97 -7.71
N GLY A 122 -0.69 3.74 -8.20
CA GLY A 122 -1.81 2.80 -8.25
C GLY A 122 -2.09 2.19 -6.87
N ASN A 123 -3.08 1.32 -6.76
CA ASN A 123 -3.32 0.53 -5.56
C ASN A 123 -2.22 -0.54 -5.44
N ASN A 124 -1.19 -0.26 -4.67
CA ASN A 124 -0.01 -1.11 -4.55
C ASN A 124 0.15 -1.61 -3.11
N GLY A 125 0.08 -2.92 -2.94
CA GLY A 125 0.44 -3.58 -1.69
C GLY A 125 1.74 -4.37 -1.87
N MET A 126 2.65 -4.24 -0.94
CA MET A 126 3.88 -5.00 -0.93
C MET A 126 4.23 -5.48 0.47
N VAL A 127 4.79 -6.66 0.51
CA VAL A 127 5.38 -7.23 1.70
C VAL A 127 6.88 -7.16 1.58
N GLY A 128 7.53 -6.74 2.63
CA GLY A 128 8.98 -6.65 2.69
C GLY A 128 9.48 -6.81 4.12
N LEU A 129 10.76 -6.65 4.30
CA LEU A 129 11.40 -6.67 5.60
C LEU A 129 11.90 -5.30 5.99
N TRP A 130 11.75 -5.00 7.25
CA TRP A 130 12.30 -3.83 7.88
C TRP A 130 13.45 -4.22 8.81
N ARG A 131 14.59 -3.55 8.65
CA ARG A 131 15.78 -3.71 9.49
C ARG A 131 16.03 -2.43 10.27
N SER A 132 16.26 -2.53 11.57
CA SER A 132 16.35 -1.36 12.45
C SER A 132 17.64 -0.54 12.33
N MET A 133 18.65 -1.04 11.61
CA MET A 133 19.98 -0.39 11.55
C MET A 133 20.08 0.85 10.66
N CYS A 134 19.07 1.15 9.84
CA CYS A 134 19.08 2.30 8.96
C CYS A 134 17.80 3.09 9.08
N TRP A 135 17.92 4.42 9.25
CA TRP A 135 16.80 5.36 9.14
C TRP A 135 16.15 5.33 7.74
N ASN A 136 16.88 4.87 6.73
CA ASN A 136 16.31 4.51 5.45
C ASN A 136 15.55 3.21 5.62
N THR A 137 14.23 3.31 5.54
CA THR A 137 13.35 2.17 5.32
C THR A 137 13.75 1.52 3.99
N LEU A 138 14.81 0.76 4.01
CA LEU A 138 15.12 -0.14 2.94
C LEU A 138 14.02 -1.20 2.98
N VAL A 139 13.00 -1.03 2.14
CA VAL A 139 12.32 -2.16 1.56
C VAL A 139 13.37 -2.74 0.59
N SER A 140 14.49 -3.14 1.19
CA SER A 140 15.56 -3.84 0.51
C SER A 140 15.07 -5.24 0.40
N GLY A 141 14.82 -5.62 -0.73
CA GLY A 141 14.61 -6.98 -0.96
C GLY A 141 13.60 -7.19 -2.04
N HIS A 142 13.72 -8.28 -2.63
CA HIS A 142 12.75 -8.86 -3.50
C HIS A 142 11.37 -8.60 -2.95
N LYS A 143 10.46 -8.14 -3.79
CA LYS A 143 9.05 -8.03 -3.49
C LYS A 143 8.59 -9.44 -3.15
N LEU A 144 8.59 -9.78 -1.86
CA LEU A 144 8.22 -11.11 -1.40
C LEU A 144 6.79 -11.43 -1.84
N ALA A 145 5.90 -10.43 -1.73
CA ALA A 145 4.59 -10.47 -2.35
C ALA A 145 4.20 -9.06 -2.79
N TYR A 146 3.54 -8.97 -3.93
CA TYR A 146 3.12 -7.72 -4.53
C TYR A 146 1.68 -7.80 -5.03
N THR A 147 0.88 -6.82 -4.67
CA THR A 147 -0.46 -6.66 -5.22
C THR A 147 -0.56 -5.34 -5.96
N TYR A 148 -1.26 -5.34 -7.08
CA TYR A 148 -1.49 -4.14 -7.88
C TYR A 148 -2.92 -4.07 -8.36
N GLY A 149 -3.50 -2.88 -8.32
CA GLY A 149 -4.79 -2.56 -8.89
C GLY A 149 -4.81 -1.15 -9.49
N ARG A 150 -5.46 -0.99 -10.64
CA ARG A 150 -5.68 0.33 -11.25
C ARG A 150 -6.97 0.94 -10.74
N HIS A 151 -7.04 2.26 -10.72
CA HIS A 151 -8.27 3.03 -10.44
C HIS A 151 -9.18 3.04 -11.68
N THR A 152 -9.79 1.90 -11.99
CA THR A 152 -10.71 1.73 -13.12
C THR A 152 -11.97 1.01 -12.68
N LYS A 153 -13.05 1.06 -13.47
CA LYS A 153 -14.31 0.35 -13.21
C LYS A 153 -14.16 -1.16 -12.96
N GLY A 154 -13.05 -1.76 -13.40
CA GLY A 154 -12.74 -3.17 -13.13
C GLY A 154 -12.02 -3.43 -11.81
N PHE A 155 -11.72 -2.41 -11.00
CA PHE A 155 -11.09 -2.62 -9.69
C PHE A 155 -12.12 -3.17 -8.71
N SER A 156 -11.86 -4.37 -8.21
CA SER A 156 -12.69 -5.03 -7.20
C SER A 156 -11.97 -5.00 -5.86
N VAL A 157 -12.55 -4.29 -4.90
CA VAL A 157 -12.01 -4.18 -3.53
C VAL A 157 -11.92 -5.55 -2.84
N PRO A 158 -12.91 -6.46 -2.94
CA PRO A 158 -12.79 -7.82 -2.40
C PRO A 158 -11.66 -8.65 -3.02
N VAL A 159 -11.49 -8.57 -4.34
CA VAL A 159 -10.36 -9.25 -5.02
C VAL A 159 -9.02 -8.71 -4.56
N PHE A 160 -8.97 -7.41 -4.28
CA PHE A 160 -7.77 -6.79 -3.72
C PHE A 160 -7.50 -7.26 -2.29
N ALA A 161 -8.52 -7.37 -1.44
CA ALA A 161 -8.41 -7.92 -0.08
C ALA A 161 -7.86 -9.35 -0.08
N ALA A 162 -8.34 -10.21 -0.98
CA ALA A 162 -7.79 -11.56 -1.15
C ALA A 162 -6.31 -11.57 -1.50
N LYS A 163 -5.85 -10.62 -2.33
CA LYS A 163 -4.41 -10.47 -2.63
C LYS A 163 -3.61 -9.99 -1.42
N VAL A 164 -4.16 -9.10 -0.61
CA VAL A 164 -3.54 -8.67 0.67
C VAL A 164 -3.40 -9.85 1.62
N LYS A 165 -4.46 -10.65 1.76
CA LYS A 165 -4.46 -11.88 2.55
C LYS A 165 -3.33 -12.82 2.11
N ASN A 166 -3.26 -13.16 0.83
CA ASN A 166 -2.22 -14.05 0.29
C ASN A 166 -0.80 -13.48 0.52
N ALA A 167 -0.63 -12.18 0.40
CA ALA A 167 0.64 -11.52 0.67
C ALA A 167 1.03 -11.61 2.16
N ALA A 168 0.07 -11.50 3.06
CA ALA A 168 0.30 -11.63 4.50
C ALA A 168 0.56 -13.09 4.91
N GLU A 169 -0.16 -14.05 4.34
CA GLU A 169 0.09 -15.50 4.51
C GLU A 169 1.51 -15.88 4.10
N PHE A 170 2.02 -15.28 3.03
CA PHE A 170 3.39 -15.51 2.60
C PHE A 170 4.42 -15.06 3.65
N ILE A 171 4.15 -13.99 4.40
CA ILE A 171 5.04 -13.53 5.49
C ILE A 171 5.16 -14.59 6.60
N SER A 172 4.03 -15.16 7.00
CA SER A 172 3.98 -16.12 8.11
C SER A 172 4.44 -17.53 7.73
N GLY A 173 4.59 -17.81 6.44
CA GLY A 173 4.90 -19.13 5.89
C GLY A 173 6.24 -19.18 5.12
N GLU A 174 6.15 -19.54 3.86
CA GLU A 174 7.30 -19.81 2.98
C GLU A 174 8.27 -18.64 2.83
N GLY A 175 7.77 -17.41 2.86
CA GLY A 175 8.59 -16.21 2.64
C GLY A 175 9.70 -16.05 3.66
N MET A 176 9.42 -16.32 4.92
CA MET A 176 10.42 -16.24 5.99
C MET A 176 11.43 -17.39 5.89
N THR A 177 10.99 -18.59 5.54
CA THR A 177 11.87 -19.74 5.31
C THR A 177 12.83 -19.47 4.15
N GLN A 178 12.31 -19.05 3.02
CA GLN A 178 13.10 -18.71 1.82
C GLN A 178 14.11 -17.61 2.09
N MET A 179 13.75 -16.60 2.86
CA MET A 179 14.67 -15.54 3.22
C MET A 179 15.79 -16.03 4.13
N ASN A 180 15.47 -16.89 5.09
CA ASN A 180 16.49 -17.46 5.98
C ASN A 180 17.47 -18.33 5.18
N GLU A 181 17.01 -19.07 4.19
CA GLU A 181 17.83 -19.80 3.25
C GLU A 181 18.76 -18.88 2.46
N TRP A 182 18.28 -17.78 1.92
CA TRP A 182 19.09 -16.80 1.18
C TRP A 182 20.18 -16.18 2.07
N TYR A 183 19.85 -15.82 3.32
CA TYR A 183 20.81 -15.26 4.25
C TYR A 183 21.90 -16.26 4.68
N ASN A 184 21.57 -17.55 4.70
CA ASN A 184 22.51 -18.62 5.04
C ASN A 184 23.31 -19.11 3.82
N THR A 185 22.93 -18.74 2.62
CA THR A 185 23.66 -19.06 1.41
C THR A 185 24.96 -18.26 1.38
N MET A 186 26.10 -18.96 1.48
CA MET A 186 27.41 -18.35 1.32
C MET A 186 27.65 -18.07 -0.15
N VAL A 187 27.70 -16.82 -0.53
CA VAL A 187 28.16 -16.43 -1.87
C VAL A 187 29.63 -16.16 -1.79
N ASP A 188 30.42 -16.95 -2.53
CA ASP A 188 31.85 -16.73 -2.67
C ASP A 188 32.08 -15.42 -3.46
N ARG A 189 33.05 -14.62 -2.99
CA ARG A 189 33.38 -13.33 -3.58
C ARG A 189 33.77 -13.44 -5.06
N ASP A 190 34.33 -14.59 -5.45
CA ASP A 190 34.75 -14.89 -6.82
C ASP A 190 33.59 -15.27 -7.75
N THR A 191 32.38 -15.47 -7.21
CA THR A 191 31.16 -15.80 -7.98
C THR A 191 30.37 -14.54 -8.37
N ILE A 192 30.76 -13.35 -7.90
CA ILE A 192 30.03 -12.09 -8.12
C ILE A 192 30.59 -11.28 -9.33
N TYR A 193 31.67 -11.71 -9.96
CA TYR A 193 32.29 -11.05 -11.12
C TYR A 193 32.25 -11.91 -12.38
#